data_df3f687d315ece532c3705673060e003
#
_entry.id   df3f687d315ece532c3705673060e003
#
_cell.length_a   1.000
_cell.length_b   1.000
_cell.length_c   1.000
_cell.angle_alpha   90.00
_cell.angle_beta   90.00
_cell.angle_gamma   90.00
#
_symmetry.space_group_name_H-M   'P 1'
#
loop_
_entity.id
_entity.type
_entity.pdbx_description
1 polymer ?
#
loop_
_entity_poly.entity_id
_entity_poly.type
_entity_poly.pdbx_seq_one_letter_code
_entity_poly.pdbx_strand_id
1 'polypeptide(L)' 'MPRPARFHSVIRIGPVQVGTHRDRLGRTAHAAVCTAPGCDWSADYLNRPAAELAARTHRCRTR' A
#
# COMPACT_ATOMS: atom_id res chain seq x y z
N MET A 1 -13.74 -11.78 13.21
CA MET A 1 -12.67 -11.66 13.00
C MET A 1 -12.12 -10.39 12.92
N PRO A 2 -11.34 -10.06 13.60
CA PRO A 2 -10.87 -8.77 13.64
C PRO A 2 -10.11 -8.47 12.47
N ARG A 3 -10.19 -7.37 12.02
CA ARG A 3 -9.55 -7.00 11.02
C ARG A 3 -8.84 -5.87 11.29
N PRO A 4 -7.81 -5.65 10.83
CA PRO A 4 -7.04 -4.53 11.06
C PRO A 4 -7.63 -3.42 10.48
N ALA A 5 -8.28 -2.66 10.96
CA ALA A 5 -8.83 -1.53 10.40
C ALA A 5 -7.90 -0.42 10.36
N ARG A 6 -6.66 -0.58 10.07
CA ARG A 6 -5.78 0.50 10.01
C ARG A 6 -5.92 1.31 8.83
N PHE A 7 -6.39 0.81 7.71
CA PHE A 7 -6.49 1.56 6.48
C PHE A 7 -7.87 2.16 6.38
N HIS A 8 -7.94 3.49 6.21
CA HIS A 8 -9.17 4.16 6.13
C HIS A 8 -9.71 4.10 4.72
N SER A 9 -8.88 4.10 3.74
CA SER A 9 -9.37 4.02 2.40
C SER A 9 -8.40 3.17 1.64
N VAL A 10 -8.88 2.22 0.90
CA VAL A 10 -8.04 1.30 0.18
C VAL A 10 -8.45 1.28 -1.28
N ILE A 11 -7.49 1.46 -2.17
CA ILE A 11 -7.77 1.32 -3.57
C ILE A 11 -6.85 0.27 -4.12
N ARG A 12 -7.26 -0.34 -5.22
CA ARG A 12 -6.48 -1.39 -5.79
C ARG A 12 -5.99 -0.99 -7.14
N ILE A 13 -4.71 -1.15 -7.41
CA ILE A 13 -4.12 -0.85 -8.70
C ILE A 13 -3.37 -2.10 -9.10
N GLY A 14 -3.98 -2.91 -9.97
CA GLY A 14 -3.42 -4.20 -10.31
C GLY A 14 -3.35 -5.06 -9.08
N PRO A 15 -2.23 -5.68 -8.79
CA PRO A 15 -2.10 -6.50 -7.60
C PRO A 15 -1.73 -5.68 -6.36
N VAL A 16 -1.58 -4.37 -6.49
CA VAL A 16 -1.15 -3.55 -5.38
C VAL A 16 -2.33 -2.87 -4.71
N GLN A 17 -2.35 -2.90 -3.40
CA GLN A 17 -3.37 -2.19 -2.64
C GLN A 17 -2.72 -0.98 -2.03
N VAL A 18 -3.36 0.17 -2.15
CA VAL A 18 -2.86 1.41 -1.54
C VAL A 18 -3.84 1.80 -0.46
N GLY A 19 -3.39 1.88 0.76
CA GLY A 19 -4.24 2.21 1.88
C GLY A 19 -3.70 3.39 2.66
N THR A 20 -4.58 4.09 3.34
CA THR A 20 -4.22 5.23 4.16
C THR A 20 -4.27 4.83 5.62
N HIS A 21 -3.25 5.17 6.38
CA HIS A 21 -3.23 4.85 7.79
C HIS A 21 -2.51 5.94 8.57
N ARG A 22 -2.54 5.87 9.88
CA ARG A 22 -1.83 6.82 10.70
C ARG A 22 -0.61 6.18 11.26
N ASP A 23 0.51 6.90 11.22
CA ASP A 23 1.74 6.36 11.74
C ASP A 23 1.80 6.59 13.25
N ARG A 24 2.90 6.22 13.90
CA ARG A 24 3.03 6.38 15.29
C ARG A 24 2.95 7.75 15.75
N LEU A 25 3.32 8.71 14.95
CA LEU A 25 3.29 10.10 15.33
C LEU A 25 1.94 10.72 15.03
N GLY A 26 0.99 9.95 14.59
CA GLY A 26 -0.34 10.48 14.29
C GLY A 26 -0.47 11.12 12.95
N ARG A 27 0.54 10.98 12.10
CA ARG A 27 0.47 11.59 10.79
C ARG A 27 -0.12 10.62 9.80
N THR A 28 -0.75 11.13 8.78
CA THR A 28 -1.34 10.29 7.77
C THR A 28 -0.26 9.76 6.85
N ALA A 29 -0.25 8.49 6.61
CA ALA A 29 0.69 7.86 5.72
C ALA A 29 -0.07 6.97 4.75
N HIS A 30 0.54 6.68 3.62
CA HIS A 30 -0.08 5.85 2.61
C HIS A 30 0.82 4.66 2.32
N ALA A 31 0.28 3.48 2.38
CA ALA A 31 1.06 2.27 2.18
C ALA A 31 0.64 1.58 0.90
N ALA A 32 1.60 1.14 0.14
CA ALA A 32 1.33 0.35 -1.05
C ALA A 32 1.86 -1.04 -0.82
N VAL A 33 1.02 -2.03 -0.97
CA VAL A 33 1.38 -3.40 -0.67
C VAL A 33 0.98 -4.30 -1.84
N CYS A 34 1.91 -5.08 -2.34
CA CYS A 34 1.60 -5.98 -3.42
C CYS A 34 1.00 -7.26 -2.89
N THR A 35 -0.11 -7.68 -3.48
CA THR A 35 -0.79 -8.87 -3.01
C THR A 35 -0.54 -10.07 -3.93
N ALA A 36 0.32 -9.94 -4.93
CA ALA A 36 0.57 -11.06 -5.81
C ALA A 36 1.33 -12.15 -5.08
N PRO A 37 1.04 -13.39 -5.36
CA PRO A 37 1.70 -14.48 -4.67
C PRO A 37 3.20 -14.42 -4.94
N GLY A 38 3.98 -14.57 -3.92
CA GLY A 38 5.41 -14.55 -4.07
C GLY A 38 6.04 -13.17 -4.13
N CYS A 39 5.24 -12.12 -4.11
CA CYS A 39 5.76 -10.78 -4.12
C CYS A 39 5.51 -10.14 -2.77
N ASP A 40 6.55 -9.81 -2.05
CA ASP A 40 6.40 -9.23 -0.72
C ASP A 40 6.68 -7.75 -0.71
N TRP A 41 6.51 -7.09 -1.81
CA TRP A 41 6.82 -5.68 -1.89
C TRP A 41 5.83 -4.83 -1.12
N SER A 42 6.34 -3.88 -0.37
CA SER A 42 5.50 -2.89 0.27
C SER A 42 6.33 -1.65 0.54
N ALA A 43 5.70 -0.52 0.59
CA ALA A 43 6.39 0.73 0.84
C ALA A 43 5.41 1.75 1.39
N ASP A 44 5.93 2.70 2.15
CA ASP A 44 5.11 3.75 2.73
C ASP A 44 5.48 5.08 2.12
N TYR A 45 4.50 5.93 1.96
CA TYR A 45 4.69 7.24 1.38
C TYR A 45 3.95 8.27 2.20
N LEU A 46 4.41 9.49 2.15
CA LEU A 46 3.77 10.56 2.89
C LEU A 46 2.63 11.21 2.12
N ASN A 47 2.53 10.97 0.84
CA ASN A 47 1.41 11.50 0.11
C ASN A 47 0.82 10.44 -0.81
N ARG A 48 -0.44 10.59 -1.10
CA ARG A 48 -1.16 9.60 -1.87
C ARG A 48 -0.71 9.49 -3.32
N PRO A 49 -0.45 10.59 -4.02
CA PRO A 49 0.01 10.45 -5.40
C PRO A 49 1.29 9.65 -5.53
N ALA A 50 2.19 9.77 -4.55
CA ALA A 50 3.42 8.99 -4.60
C ALA A 50 3.14 7.51 -4.43
N ALA A 51 2.23 7.16 -3.54
CA ALA A 51 1.88 5.76 -3.34
C ALA A 51 1.20 5.20 -4.57
N GLU A 52 0.35 5.99 -5.20
CA GLU A 52 -0.35 5.53 -6.39
C GLU A 52 0.61 5.36 -7.55
N LEU A 53 1.56 6.26 -7.69
CA LEU A 53 2.53 6.13 -8.74
C LEU A 53 3.37 4.89 -8.55
N ALA A 54 3.79 4.65 -7.31
CA ALA A 54 4.57 3.46 -7.02
C ALA A 54 3.77 2.21 -7.33
N ALA A 55 2.48 2.22 -7.05
CA ALA A 55 1.62 1.07 -7.33
C ALA A 55 1.50 0.83 -8.83
N ARG A 56 1.39 1.91 -9.58
CA ARG A 56 1.25 1.75 -11.02
C ARG A 56 2.52 1.30 -11.68
N THR A 57 3.67 1.65 -11.14
CA THR A 57 4.91 1.30 -11.76
C THR A 57 5.55 0.06 -11.16
N HIS A 58 4.95 -0.47 -10.10
CA HIS A 58 5.50 -1.66 -9.47
C HIS A 58 5.44 -2.87 -10.40
N ARG A 59 6.52 -3.62 -10.46
CA ARG A 59 6.51 -4.84 -11.20
C ARG A 59 7.06 -5.92 -10.34
N CYS A 60 6.35 -7.01 -10.23
CA CYS A 60 6.80 -8.12 -9.43
C CYS A 60 7.95 -8.83 -10.10
N ARG A 61 8.96 -9.17 -9.32
CA ARG A 61 10.04 -9.83 -9.87
C ARG A 61 10.00 -11.23 -9.52
N THR A 62 8.96 -11.90 -9.71
CA THR A 62 8.86 -13.27 -9.36
C THR A 62 9.50 -14.08 -10.42
N ARG A 63 10.05 -15.14 -10.08
CA ARG A 63 10.67 -15.88 -11.03
C ARG A 63 10.36 -17.19 -10.92
#